data_2fa680f62f9fdd1e797679341ad03922
#
_entry.id   2fa680f62f9fdd1e797679341ad03922
#
_cell.length_a   1.000
_cell.length_b   1.000
_cell.length_c   1.000
_cell.angle_alpha   90.00
_cell.angle_beta   90.00
_cell.angle_gamma   90.00
#
_symmetry.space_group_name_H-M   'P 1'
#
loop_
_entity.id
_entity.type
_entity.pdbx_description
1 polymer ?
#
loop_
_entity_poly.entity_id
_entity_poly.type
_entity_poly.pdbx_seq_one_letter_code
_entity_poly.pdbx_strand_id
1 'polypeptide(L)'
;MTHAFICDAIRTPFGRYGGSLSSVRTDDLGAIPLKALMARNPKVDWDALADVLYGCANQAGEDNRNVARMAALLAGLPVGVPGGTINRLCGSGLDALGTAARAIKSGEAQLMIAGGVESMSRAPFVMPKAEAAFSRANAVYDTTIGWRFVNKLMKAMHGVDSMPETAENVATDFKIEREAQDRMALASQLKAVAAQKSGFFDAEITPVSIAQKKGDLVIVSKDEHPRETSLEALARLKGVVRPDGTVTAGNASGVNDGSCALLLASESAAARHGLTPRARVVGMATAGVAPRIMGFGPAPATRRVLELTGLSLAQMDVIELNEAFAAQGLAVLRDLGLADDDARVNPNGGAIALGHPLGASGARLATTAVNQLHRIGGRYALCTMCIGVGQGIALVLERV
;
A
#
# COMPACT_ATOMS: atom_id res chain seq x y z
N MET A 1 7.12 -27.26 -9.74
CA MET A 1 7.48 -25.85 -9.46
C MET A 1 7.25 -25.62 -7.97
N THR A 2 8.16 -24.93 -7.30
CA THR A 2 8.00 -24.53 -5.90
C THR A 2 6.93 -23.45 -5.79
N HIS A 3 6.05 -23.54 -4.81
CA HIS A 3 5.06 -22.51 -4.53
C HIS A 3 5.55 -21.56 -3.44
N ALA A 4 5.10 -20.32 -3.48
CA ALA A 4 5.33 -19.33 -2.43
C ALA A 4 4.01 -19.09 -1.68
N PHE A 5 4.03 -19.35 -0.38
CA PHE A 5 2.87 -19.20 0.49
C PHE A 5 3.04 -18.05 1.46
N ILE A 6 2.01 -17.24 1.60
CA ILE A 6 1.85 -16.33 2.74
C ILE A 6 1.39 -17.17 3.93
N CYS A 7 2.17 -17.20 5.00
CA CYS A 7 1.87 -17.97 6.20
C CYS A 7 1.34 -17.08 7.34
N ASP A 8 1.81 -15.86 7.44
CA ASP A 8 1.32 -14.86 8.39
C ASP A 8 1.41 -13.46 7.80
N ALA A 9 0.57 -12.54 8.27
CA ALA A 9 0.56 -11.17 7.84
C ALA A 9 0.03 -10.27 8.95
N ILE A 10 0.68 -9.10 9.15
CA ILE A 10 0.32 -8.16 10.21
C ILE A 10 0.74 -6.74 9.81
N ARG A 11 0.03 -5.74 10.31
CA ARG A 11 0.30 -4.33 10.08
C ARG A 11 0.14 -3.49 11.34
N THR A 12 0.70 -2.31 11.34
CA THR A 12 0.31 -1.28 12.29
C THR A 12 -1.09 -0.75 11.94
N PRO A 13 -1.80 -0.08 12.85
CA PRO A 13 -2.85 0.82 12.43
C PRO A 13 -2.28 1.87 11.48
N PHE A 14 -3.11 2.47 10.62
CA PHE A 14 -2.71 3.59 9.78
C PHE A 14 -3.08 4.92 10.45
N GLY A 15 -2.06 5.77 10.66
CA GLY A 15 -2.20 7.12 11.21
C GLY A 15 -2.51 8.13 10.13
N ARG A 16 -3.18 9.23 10.49
CA ARG A 16 -3.33 10.42 9.63
C ARG A 16 -2.04 11.23 9.61
N TYR A 17 -1.88 12.05 8.59
CA TYR A 17 -0.82 13.07 8.57
C TYR A 17 -0.86 13.95 9.82
N GLY A 18 0.27 14.04 10.49
CA GLY A 18 0.37 14.76 11.78
C GLY A 18 -0.46 14.16 12.92
N GLY A 19 -0.98 12.92 12.75
CA GLY A 19 -1.83 12.23 13.71
C GLY A 19 -1.06 11.38 14.73
N SER A 20 -1.72 10.32 15.19
CA SER A 20 -1.26 9.50 16.32
C SER A 20 0.11 8.85 16.12
N LEU A 21 0.48 8.50 14.88
CA LEU A 21 1.77 7.88 14.55
C LEU A 21 2.87 8.87 14.17
N SER A 22 2.58 10.16 14.07
CA SER A 22 3.53 11.18 13.57
C SER A 22 4.80 11.34 14.40
N SER A 23 4.79 10.91 15.67
CA SER A 23 5.98 10.93 16.53
C SER A 23 6.87 9.68 16.40
N VAL A 24 6.39 8.62 15.71
CA VAL A 24 7.14 7.38 15.53
C VAL A 24 8.06 7.51 14.33
N ARG A 25 9.35 7.25 14.51
CA ARG A 25 10.33 7.25 13.41
C ARG A 25 9.97 6.21 12.38
N THR A 26 10.27 6.46 11.11
CA THR A 26 9.91 5.55 10.00
C THR A 26 10.58 4.18 10.14
N ASP A 27 11.85 4.14 10.52
CA ASP A 27 12.61 2.91 10.74
C ASP A 27 12.09 2.09 11.94
N ASP A 28 11.72 2.76 13.04
CA ASP A 28 11.06 2.13 14.19
C ASP A 28 9.66 1.61 13.83
N LEU A 29 8.87 2.38 13.08
CA LEU A 29 7.54 1.99 12.60
C LEU A 29 7.63 0.72 11.74
N GLY A 30 8.66 0.63 10.87
CA GLY A 30 8.95 -0.54 10.05
C GLY A 30 9.29 -1.79 10.87
N ALA A 31 9.91 -1.63 12.03
CA ALA A 31 10.28 -2.74 12.91
C ALA A 31 9.11 -3.35 13.68
N ILE A 32 8.02 -2.60 13.90
CA ILE A 32 6.88 -3.06 14.71
C ILE A 32 6.23 -4.32 14.15
N PRO A 33 5.81 -4.40 12.87
CA PRO A 33 5.20 -5.61 12.34
C PRO A 33 6.19 -6.78 12.25
N LEU A 34 7.50 -6.53 12.12
CA LEU A 34 8.51 -7.59 12.16
C LEU A 34 8.58 -8.21 13.56
N LYS A 35 8.62 -7.40 14.62
CA LYS A 35 8.56 -7.89 16.01
C LYS A 35 7.30 -8.70 16.27
N ALA A 36 6.16 -8.23 15.74
CA ALA A 36 4.89 -8.94 15.89
C ALA A 36 4.90 -10.30 15.16
N LEU A 37 5.44 -10.39 13.94
CA LEU A 37 5.61 -11.66 13.24
C LEU A 37 6.50 -12.63 14.02
N MET A 38 7.62 -12.15 14.58
CA MET A 38 8.52 -12.97 15.40
C MET A 38 7.80 -13.52 16.64
N ALA A 39 7.06 -12.68 17.34
CA ALA A 39 6.32 -13.08 18.53
C ALA A 39 5.19 -14.08 18.22
N ARG A 40 4.51 -13.94 17.07
CA ARG A 40 3.43 -14.84 16.64
C ARG A 40 3.94 -16.19 16.14
N ASN A 41 5.20 -16.25 15.68
CA ASN A 41 5.80 -17.43 15.07
C ASN A 41 7.06 -17.90 15.82
N PRO A 42 6.96 -18.28 17.12
CA PRO A 42 8.11 -18.57 17.99
C PRO A 42 8.87 -19.86 17.60
N LYS A 43 8.33 -20.69 16.70
CA LYS A 43 8.98 -21.89 16.19
C LYS A 43 9.86 -21.64 14.97
N VAL A 44 9.79 -20.46 14.39
CA VAL A 44 10.59 -20.11 13.21
C VAL A 44 12.04 -19.91 13.62
N ASP A 45 12.93 -20.60 12.93
CA ASP A 45 14.35 -20.31 12.96
C ASP A 45 14.63 -19.07 12.11
N TRP A 46 14.80 -17.92 12.76
CA TRP A 46 14.99 -16.64 12.10
C TRP A 46 16.36 -16.49 11.45
N ASP A 47 17.34 -17.32 11.79
CA ASP A 47 18.61 -17.38 11.06
C ASP A 47 18.46 -18.00 9.66
N ALA A 48 17.39 -18.76 9.43
CA ALA A 48 17.03 -19.30 8.12
C ALA A 48 16.31 -18.29 7.20
N LEU A 49 16.00 -17.08 7.67
CA LEU A 49 15.35 -16.04 6.86
C LEU A 49 16.31 -15.53 5.80
N ALA A 50 15.94 -15.73 4.53
CA ALA A 50 16.82 -15.38 3.40
C ALA A 50 16.94 -13.86 3.19
N ASP A 51 15.82 -13.12 3.33
CA ASP A 51 15.82 -11.66 3.15
C ASP A 51 14.55 -11.02 3.72
N VAL A 52 14.62 -9.70 3.99
CA VAL A 52 13.50 -8.82 4.30
C VAL A 52 13.35 -7.78 3.19
N LEU A 53 12.30 -7.89 2.38
CA LEU A 53 12.01 -6.94 1.31
C LEU A 53 10.90 -5.96 1.72
N TYR A 54 11.24 -4.69 1.88
CA TYR A 54 10.28 -3.65 2.24
C TYR A 54 10.10 -2.61 1.15
N GLY A 55 8.84 -2.29 0.84
CA GLY A 55 8.49 -1.13 0.06
C GLY A 55 8.64 0.16 0.86
N CYS A 56 9.27 1.17 0.25
CA CYS A 56 9.30 2.53 0.78
C CYS A 56 9.52 3.50 -0.38
N ALA A 57 8.66 4.52 -0.49
CA ALA A 57 8.70 5.45 -1.60
C ALA A 57 9.60 6.66 -1.34
N ASN A 58 9.63 7.20 -0.12
CA ASN A 58 10.34 8.44 0.17
C ASN A 58 11.87 8.25 0.17
N GLN A 59 12.43 7.58 1.12
CA GLN A 59 13.86 7.32 1.31
C GLN A 59 14.75 8.58 1.48
N ALA A 60 14.15 9.75 1.75
CA ALA A 60 14.86 11.01 1.91
C ALA A 60 15.18 11.37 3.37
N GLY A 61 14.46 10.79 4.32
CA GLY A 61 14.56 11.09 5.75
C GLY A 61 15.06 9.91 6.59
N GLU A 62 14.31 9.56 7.61
CA GLU A 62 14.59 8.45 8.55
C GLU A 62 14.48 7.08 7.89
N ASP A 63 13.88 7.03 6.72
CA ASP A 63 13.74 5.91 5.79
C ASP A 63 14.94 5.72 4.84
N ASN A 64 15.96 6.55 4.95
CA ASN A 64 17.20 6.41 4.18
C ASN A 64 18.02 5.20 4.63
N ARG A 65 19.12 4.90 3.90
CA ARG A 65 20.07 3.83 4.19
C ARG A 65 19.42 2.45 4.30
N ASN A 66 18.48 2.13 3.38
CA ASN A 66 17.84 0.82 3.31
C ASN A 66 16.97 0.55 4.56
N VAL A 67 15.80 1.17 4.61
CA VAL A 67 14.87 1.07 5.73
C VAL A 67 14.47 -0.38 6.05
N ALA A 68 14.44 -1.29 5.06
CA ALA A 68 14.20 -2.71 5.29
C ALA A 68 15.25 -3.33 6.23
N ARG A 69 16.53 -3.07 5.96
CA ARG A 69 17.62 -3.56 6.81
C ARG A 69 17.62 -2.88 8.18
N MET A 70 17.35 -1.56 8.23
CA MET A 70 17.24 -0.83 9.49
C MET A 70 16.12 -1.42 10.36
N ALA A 71 14.93 -1.61 9.80
CA ALA A 71 13.79 -2.19 10.48
C ALA A 71 14.06 -3.63 10.96
N ALA A 72 14.72 -4.46 10.15
CA ALA A 72 15.10 -5.82 10.52
C ALA A 72 16.00 -5.86 11.76
N LEU A 73 17.03 -5.02 11.80
CA LEU A 73 17.95 -4.91 12.95
C LEU A 73 17.23 -4.36 14.20
N LEU A 74 16.42 -3.31 14.04
CA LEU A 74 15.63 -2.71 15.12
C LEU A 74 14.56 -3.65 15.66
N ALA A 75 14.07 -4.57 14.83
CA ALA A 75 13.16 -5.64 15.25
C ALA A 75 13.85 -6.71 16.09
N GLY A 76 15.17 -6.84 16.01
CA GLY A 76 15.94 -7.89 16.68
C GLY A 76 16.07 -9.17 15.85
N LEU A 77 15.86 -9.11 14.54
CA LEU A 77 16.21 -10.22 13.66
C LEU A 77 17.73 -10.47 13.69
N PRO A 78 18.20 -11.71 13.47
CA PRO A 78 19.62 -12.04 13.47
C PRO A 78 20.43 -11.14 12.53
N VAL A 79 21.63 -10.78 12.92
CA VAL A 79 22.52 -9.90 12.13
C VAL A 79 22.84 -10.51 10.75
N GLY A 80 22.79 -11.82 10.62
CA GLY A 80 22.97 -12.53 9.35
C GLY A 80 21.86 -12.29 8.32
N VAL A 81 20.65 -11.87 8.74
CA VAL A 81 19.52 -11.64 7.86
C VAL A 81 19.68 -10.32 7.09
N PRO A 82 19.78 -10.35 5.75
CA PRO A 82 19.86 -9.13 4.95
C PRO A 82 18.53 -8.38 4.88
N GLY A 83 18.51 -7.25 4.18
CA GLY A 83 17.30 -6.50 3.90
C GLY A 83 17.46 -5.66 2.63
N GLY A 84 16.39 -5.54 1.84
CA GLY A 84 16.34 -4.77 0.60
C GLY A 84 15.13 -3.84 0.54
N THR A 85 15.35 -2.56 0.24
CA THR A 85 14.27 -1.58 0.06
C THR A 85 13.90 -1.49 -1.40
N ILE A 86 12.61 -1.67 -1.72
CA ILE A 86 12.05 -1.58 -3.06
C ILE A 86 11.28 -0.26 -3.19
N ASN A 87 11.57 0.48 -4.26
CA ASN A 87 10.82 1.67 -4.62
C ASN A 87 10.15 1.49 -5.99
N ARG A 88 8.85 1.28 -5.95
CA ARG A 88 7.90 1.42 -7.06
C ARG A 88 6.78 2.38 -6.64
N LEU A 89 7.15 3.48 -5.97
CA LEU A 89 6.20 4.46 -5.41
C LEU A 89 5.06 3.76 -4.65
N CYS A 90 3.80 4.08 -4.96
CA CYS A 90 2.63 3.48 -4.30
C CYS A 90 2.61 1.94 -4.32
N GLY A 91 3.15 1.33 -5.37
CA GLY A 91 3.16 -0.13 -5.56
C GLY A 91 4.28 -0.88 -4.83
N SER A 92 5.14 -0.18 -4.09
CA SER A 92 6.38 -0.74 -3.52
C SER A 92 6.13 -1.97 -2.63
N GLY A 93 5.12 -1.93 -1.75
CA GLY A 93 4.83 -3.06 -0.86
C GLY A 93 4.29 -4.30 -1.59
N LEU A 94 3.48 -4.10 -2.65
CA LEU A 94 2.99 -5.21 -3.46
C LEU A 94 4.10 -5.79 -4.34
N ASP A 95 5.02 -4.95 -4.84
CA ASP A 95 6.21 -5.37 -5.58
C ASP A 95 7.19 -6.14 -4.69
N ALA A 96 7.38 -5.72 -3.45
CA ALA A 96 8.15 -6.46 -2.45
C ALA A 96 7.59 -7.88 -2.24
N LEU A 97 6.27 -8.00 -2.07
CA LEU A 97 5.58 -9.29 -1.93
C LEU A 97 5.78 -10.18 -3.17
N GLY A 98 5.55 -9.64 -4.36
CA GLY A 98 5.71 -10.40 -5.60
C GLY A 98 7.15 -10.78 -5.89
N THR A 99 8.13 -9.95 -5.51
CA THR A 99 9.57 -10.23 -5.65
C THR A 99 10.00 -11.33 -4.69
N ALA A 100 9.60 -11.29 -3.42
CA ALA A 100 9.84 -12.37 -2.47
C ALA A 100 9.22 -13.70 -2.94
N ALA A 101 7.99 -13.65 -3.46
CA ALA A 101 7.35 -14.84 -4.01
C ALA A 101 8.10 -15.42 -5.23
N ARG A 102 8.68 -14.58 -6.08
CA ARG A 102 9.52 -15.02 -7.21
C ARG A 102 10.79 -15.68 -6.75
N ALA A 103 11.49 -15.12 -5.75
CA ALA A 103 12.69 -15.72 -5.18
C ALA A 103 12.42 -17.11 -4.58
N ILE A 104 11.27 -17.30 -3.91
CA ILE A 104 10.86 -18.62 -3.42
C ILE A 104 10.53 -19.56 -4.57
N LYS A 105 9.79 -19.11 -5.58
CA LYS A 105 9.41 -19.93 -6.74
C LYS A 105 10.60 -20.34 -7.59
N SER A 106 11.64 -19.51 -7.72
CA SER A 106 12.89 -19.84 -8.42
C SER A 106 13.78 -20.82 -7.63
N GLY A 107 13.53 -20.98 -6.33
CA GLY A 107 14.34 -21.84 -5.45
C GLY A 107 15.53 -21.12 -4.81
N GLU A 108 15.70 -19.81 -5.06
CA GLU A 108 16.78 -19.00 -4.48
C GLU A 108 16.56 -18.72 -2.99
N ALA A 109 15.30 -18.73 -2.54
CA ALA A 109 14.92 -18.54 -1.15
C ALA A 109 13.89 -19.57 -0.70
N GLN A 110 13.82 -19.83 0.61
CA GLN A 110 12.83 -20.74 1.19
C GLN A 110 11.91 -20.04 2.19
N LEU A 111 12.42 -19.03 2.88
CA LEU A 111 11.72 -18.26 3.89
C LEU A 111 12.08 -16.77 3.70
N MET A 112 11.08 -15.90 3.60
CA MET A 112 11.27 -14.48 3.38
C MET A 112 10.23 -13.66 4.13
N ILE A 113 10.56 -12.41 4.45
CA ILE A 113 9.58 -11.41 4.82
C ILE A 113 9.47 -10.39 3.69
N ALA A 114 8.23 -10.04 3.34
CA ALA A 114 7.93 -8.93 2.45
C ALA A 114 6.95 -7.97 3.13
N GLY A 115 7.03 -6.69 2.77
CA GLY A 115 6.15 -5.72 3.38
C GLY A 115 6.42 -4.30 2.91
N GLY A 116 6.27 -3.36 3.82
CA GLY A 116 6.64 -1.99 3.55
C GLY A 116 6.28 -1.03 4.67
N VAL A 117 6.85 0.15 4.60
CA VAL A 117 6.64 1.23 5.55
C VAL A 117 6.62 2.58 4.83
N GLU A 118 5.80 3.47 5.32
CA GLU A 118 5.84 4.88 4.95
C GLU A 118 5.44 5.72 6.16
N SER A 119 6.21 6.77 6.46
CA SER A 119 5.76 7.83 7.35
C SER A 119 5.77 9.15 6.58
N MET A 120 4.61 9.50 6.05
CA MET A 120 4.47 10.72 5.27
C MET A 120 4.46 11.96 6.18
N SER A 121 4.10 11.80 7.46
CA SER A 121 4.21 12.86 8.47
C SER A 121 5.66 13.28 8.77
N ARG A 122 6.60 12.37 8.59
CA ARG A 122 8.03 12.60 8.89
C ARG A 122 8.88 12.76 7.64
N ALA A 123 8.25 12.88 6.49
CA ALA A 123 8.93 13.18 5.23
C ALA A 123 9.66 14.54 5.35
N PRO A 124 10.99 14.60 5.14
CA PRO A 124 11.76 15.81 5.40
C PRO A 124 11.61 16.85 4.30
N PHE A 125 11.98 18.08 4.61
CA PHE A 125 12.35 19.05 3.60
C PHE A 125 13.72 18.73 3.03
N VAL A 126 13.89 18.91 1.72
CA VAL A 126 15.15 18.72 1.02
C VAL A 126 15.53 19.94 0.19
N MET A 127 16.81 20.16 0.05
CA MET A 127 17.39 21.30 -0.64
C MET A 127 18.47 20.84 -1.62
N PRO A 128 18.47 21.30 -2.89
CA PRO A 128 19.54 20.98 -3.82
C PRO A 128 20.85 21.67 -3.39
N LYS A 129 21.98 21.14 -3.84
CA LYS A 129 23.24 21.87 -3.78
C LYS A 129 23.21 23.03 -4.78
N ALA A 130 23.93 24.10 -4.46
CA ALA A 130 24.12 25.20 -5.37
C ALA A 130 24.87 24.74 -6.63
N GLU A 131 24.41 25.16 -7.81
CA GLU A 131 25.05 24.83 -9.09
C GLU A 131 26.24 25.74 -9.41
N ALA A 132 26.32 26.90 -8.75
CA ALA A 132 27.40 27.87 -8.94
C ALA A 132 27.89 28.43 -7.60
N ALA A 133 29.16 28.85 -7.57
CA ALA A 133 29.73 29.57 -6.42
C ALA A 133 28.95 30.87 -6.19
N PHE A 134 28.78 31.23 -4.91
CA PHE A 134 28.06 32.44 -4.48
C PHE A 134 26.60 32.55 -4.95
N SER A 135 25.97 31.39 -5.27
CA SER A 135 24.56 31.34 -5.62
C SER A 135 23.71 31.99 -4.52
N ARG A 136 22.77 32.86 -4.94
CA ARG A 136 21.73 33.42 -4.06
C ARG A 136 20.36 32.75 -4.26
N ALA A 137 20.28 31.77 -5.19
CA ALA A 137 19.10 30.95 -5.41
C ALA A 137 19.14 29.76 -4.45
N ASN A 138 18.04 29.56 -3.73
CA ASN A 138 17.83 28.43 -2.85
C ASN A 138 16.39 27.95 -2.99
N ALA A 139 16.20 26.63 -3.13
CA ALA A 139 14.89 26.02 -3.20
C ALA A 139 14.80 24.94 -2.13
N VAL A 140 13.70 24.93 -1.39
CA VAL A 140 13.38 23.90 -0.40
C VAL A 140 12.13 23.18 -0.86
N TYR A 141 12.16 21.85 -0.88
CA TYR A 141 11.05 21.02 -1.31
C TYR A 141 10.55 20.17 -0.15
N ASP A 142 9.24 20.13 0.04
CA ASP A 142 8.57 19.16 0.89
C ASP A 142 8.55 17.81 0.17
N THR A 143 8.99 16.73 0.84
CA THR A 143 9.02 15.39 0.27
C THR A 143 7.82 14.54 0.67
N THR A 144 6.85 15.10 1.37
CA THR A 144 5.62 14.40 1.80
C THR A 144 4.88 13.80 0.61
N ILE A 145 4.66 14.61 -0.44
CA ILE A 145 3.96 14.20 -1.66
C ILE A 145 4.38 15.13 -2.82
N GLY A 146 4.32 14.61 -4.04
CA GLY A 146 4.53 15.41 -5.22
C GLY A 146 5.97 15.42 -5.74
N TRP A 147 6.20 16.34 -6.68
CA TRP A 147 7.45 16.43 -7.42
C TRP A 147 8.49 17.30 -6.70
N ARG A 148 9.74 16.82 -6.71
CA ARG A 148 10.94 17.56 -6.29
C ARG A 148 12.06 17.31 -7.29
N PHE A 149 12.99 18.26 -7.44
CA PHE A 149 14.11 18.16 -8.39
C PHE A 149 13.66 17.80 -9.82
N VAL A 150 12.66 18.52 -10.32
CA VAL A 150 12.00 18.20 -11.58
C VAL A 150 13.00 18.20 -12.75
N ASN A 151 13.11 17.07 -13.43
CA ASN A 151 13.87 16.96 -14.67
C ASN A 151 13.14 17.72 -15.80
N LYS A 152 13.84 18.68 -16.43
CA LYS A 152 13.27 19.55 -17.46
C LYS A 152 12.77 18.79 -18.69
N LEU A 153 13.52 17.75 -19.11
CA LEU A 153 13.13 16.91 -20.26
C LEU A 153 11.90 16.06 -19.93
N MET A 154 11.86 15.47 -18.73
CA MET A 154 10.69 14.72 -18.26
C MET A 154 9.43 15.59 -18.23
N LYS A 155 9.57 16.84 -17.73
CA LYS A 155 8.47 17.81 -17.73
C LYS A 155 8.00 18.15 -19.14
N ALA A 156 8.93 18.34 -20.09
CA ALA A 156 8.60 18.66 -21.48
C ALA A 156 7.91 17.50 -22.22
N MET A 157 8.33 16.25 -21.95
CA MET A 157 7.83 15.06 -22.65
C MET A 157 6.52 14.51 -22.06
N HIS A 158 6.37 14.54 -20.75
CA HIS A 158 5.31 13.80 -20.05
C HIS A 158 4.52 14.62 -19.03
N GLY A 159 4.93 15.87 -18.80
CA GLY A 159 4.35 16.68 -17.72
C GLY A 159 4.84 16.25 -16.33
N VAL A 160 4.41 17.01 -15.33
CA VAL A 160 4.67 16.76 -13.91
C VAL A 160 3.43 17.11 -13.09
N ASP A 161 2.28 16.62 -13.55
CA ASP A 161 1.00 16.84 -12.88
C ASP A 161 1.08 16.32 -11.46
N SER A 162 0.49 17.05 -10.52
CA SER A 162 0.30 16.57 -9.16
C SER A 162 -0.64 15.36 -9.14
N MET A 163 -0.63 14.58 -8.05
CA MET A 163 -1.49 13.40 -7.97
C MET A 163 -2.99 13.74 -8.13
N PRO A 164 -3.53 14.79 -7.50
CA PRO A 164 -4.92 15.20 -7.75
C PRO A 164 -5.18 15.62 -9.20
N GLU A 165 -4.21 16.31 -9.86
CA GLU A 165 -4.34 16.66 -11.29
C GLU A 165 -4.43 15.42 -12.18
N THR A 166 -3.63 14.37 -11.89
CA THR A 166 -3.74 13.13 -12.64
C THR A 166 -5.11 12.45 -12.45
N ALA A 167 -5.72 12.59 -11.28
CA ALA A 167 -7.07 12.08 -11.01
C ALA A 167 -8.15 12.87 -11.75
N GLU A 168 -8.02 14.21 -11.85
CA GLU A 168 -8.88 15.03 -12.69
C GLU A 168 -8.75 14.70 -14.19
N ASN A 169 -7.54 14.39 -14.65
CA ASN A 169 -7.32 13.92 -16.01
C ASN A 169 -8.06 12.61 -16.26
N VAL A 170 -7.99 11.65 -15.32
CA VAL A 170 -8.75 10.40 -15.41
C VAL A 170 -10.25 10.67 -15.38
N ALA A 171 -10.73 11.54 -14.48
CA ALA A 171 -12.16 11.89 -14.43
C ALA A 171 -12.64 12.46 -15.76
N THR A 172 -11.84 13.32 -16.39
CA THR A 172 -12.16 13.94 -17.68
C THR A 172 -12.14 12.92 -18.83
N ASP A 173 -11.04 12.18 -18.98
CA ASP A 173 -10.84 11.25 -20.10
C ASP A 173 -11.84 10.08 -20.07
N PHE A 174 -12.18 9.59 -18.89
CA PHE A 174 -13.11 8.47 -18.68
C PHE A 174 -14.53 8.91 -18.31
N LYS A 175 -14.83 10.21 -18.31
CA LYS A 175 -16.15 10.78 -18.01
C LYS A 175 -16.70 10.32 -16.67
N ILE A 176 -15.88 10.42 -15.62
CA ILE A 176 -16.26 10.04 -14.27
C ILE A 176 -16.86 11.25 -13.54
N GLU A 177 -18.16 11.19 -13.29
CA GLU A 177 -18.90 12.26 -12.67
C GLU A 177 -18.59 12.41 -11.18
N ARG A 178 -18.70 13.61 -10.64
CA ARG A 178 -18.48 13.95 -9.23
C ARG A 178 -19.35 13.11 -8.29
N GLU A 179 -20.62 12.95 -8.60
CA GLU A 179 -21.54 12.17 -7.78
C GLU A 179 -21.15 10.70 -7.66
N ALA A 180 -20.67 10.09 -8.75
CA ALA A 180 -20.19 8.71 -8.71
C ALA A 180 -18.96 8.59 -7.80
N GLN A 181 -18.04 9.56 -7.86
CA GLN A 181 -16.88 9.62 -6.98
C GLN A 181 -17.27 9.73 -5.50
N ASP A 182 -18.22 10.60 -5.18
CA ASP A 182 -18.69 10.80 -3.81
C ASP A 182 -19.46 9.56 -3.30
N ARG A 183 -20.24 8.87 -4.15
CA ARG A 183 -20.87 7.57 -3.78
C ARG A 183 -19.84 6.51 -3.46
N MET A 184 -18.79 6.37 -4.28
CA MET A 184 -17.71 5.42 -4.00
C MET A 184 -16.99 5.76 -2.69
N ALA A 185 -16.72 7.03 -2.45
CA ALA A 185 -16.08 7.49 -1.22
C ALA A 185 -16.93 7.19 0.02
N LEU A 186 -18.24 7.45 -0.04
CA LEU A 186 -19.16 7.11 1.05
C LEU A 186 -19.20 5.61 1.29
N ALA A 187 -19.30 4.80 0.23
CA ALA A 187 -19.30 3.34 0.35
C ALA A 187 -18.02 2.82 1.01
N SER A 188 -16.85 3.36 0.64
CA SER A 188 -15.57 3.02 1.26
C SER A 188 -15.57 3.33 2.76
N GLN A 189 -16.04 4.51 3.18
CA GLN A 189 -16.14 4.89 4.60
C GLN A 189 -17.09 3.97 5.37
N LEU A 190 -18.29 3.71 4.84
CA LEU A 190 -19.27 2.84 5.49
C LEU A 190 -18.74 1.42 5.68
N LYS A 191 -18.09 0.84 4.65
CA LYS A 191 -17.46 -0.48 4.72
C LYS A 191 -16.34 -0.52 5.76
N ALA A 192 -15.46 0.49 5.81
CA ALA A 192 -14.37 0.54 6.77
C ALA A 192 -14.86 0.67 8.22
N VAL A 193 -15.83 1.53 8.47
CA VAL A 193 -16.46 1.69 9.79
C VAL A 193 -17.13 0.39 10.23
N ALA A 194 -17.85 -0.28 9.33
CA ALA A 194 -18.47 -1.59 9.62
C ALA A 194 -17.42 -2.66 9.94
N ALA A 195 -16.33 -2.72 9.18
CA ALA A 195 -15.22 -3.64 9.41
C ALA A 195 -14.53 -3.39 10.76
N GLN A 196 -14.27 -2.13 11.12
CA GLN A 196 -13.75 -1.78 12.45
C GLN A 196 -14.69 -2.19 13.59
N LYS A 197 -16.01 -1.90 13.44
CA LYS A 197 -17.02 -2.25 14.46
C LYS A 197 -17.17 -3.76 14.63
N SER A 198 -17.00 -4.54 13.57
CA SER A 198 -17.08 -6.01 13.61
C SER A 198 -15.81 -6.70 14.08
N GLY A 199 -14.72 -5.96 14.37
CA GLY A 199 -13.43 -6.51 14.76
C GLY A 199 -12.68 -7.19 13.59
N PHE A 200 -13.05 -6.92 12.33
CA PHE A 200 -12.40 -7.54 11.17
C PHE A 200 -10.88 -7.30 11.14
N PHE A 201 -10.47 -6.07 11.47
CA PHE A 201 -9.06 -5.69 11.45
C PHE A 201 -8.24 -6.16 12.66
N ASP A 202 -8.88 -6.71 13.70
CA ASP A 202 -8.17 -7.17 14.91
C ASP A 202 -7.18 -8.32 14.61
N ALA A 203 -7.46 -9.10 13.57
CA ALA A 203 -6.59 -10.19 13.11
C ALA A 203 -5.31 -9.69 12.39
N GLU A 204 -5.32 -8.47 11.87
CA GLU A 204 -4.22 -7.93 11.07
C GLU A 204 -3.50 -6.73 11.71
N ILE A 205 -4.05 -6.12 12.75
CA ILE A 205 -3.44 -4.96 13.40
C ILE A 205 -2.66 -5.37 14.65
N THR A 206 -1.38 -4.97 14.72
CA THR A 206 -0.60 -4.95 15.94
C THR A 206 -0.57 -3.54 16.52
N PRO A 207 -0.87 -3.35 17.82
CA PRO A 207 -0.87 -2.04 18.44
C PRO A 207 0.53 -1.39 18.43
N VAL A 208 0.56 -0.08 18.32
CA VAL A 208 1.76 0.75 18.44
C VAL A 208 1.78 1.42 19.80
N SER A 209 2.80 1.11 20.62
CA SER A 209 3.01 1.73 21.94
C SER A 209 3.93 2.93 21.79
N ILE A 210 3.45 4.11 22.16
CA ILE A 210 4.18 5.38 22.01
C ILE A 210 4.51 5.94 23.41
N ALA A 211 5.80 6.01 23.71
CA ALA A 211 6.27 6.60 24.95
C ALA A 211 5.95 8.11 24.99
N GLN A 212 5.44 8.58 26.11
CA GLN A 212 5.20 9.99 26.36
C GLN A 212 6.36 10.60 27.17
N LYS A 213 6.59 11.90 27.02
CA LYS A 213 7.58 12.61 27.86
C LYS A 213 7.25 12.53 29.35
N LYS A 214 5.99 12.49 29.68
CA LYS A 214 5.44 12.27 31.02
C LYS A 214 4.14 11.50 30.93
N GLY A 215 3.94 10.54 31.85
CA GLY A 215 2.72 9.73 31.90
C GLY A 215 2.88 8.33 31.28
N ASP A 216 1.74 7.66 31.09
CA ASP A 216 1.66 6.29 30.57
C ASP A 216 1.89 6.22 29.06
N LEU A 217 2.16 5.01 28.56
CA LEU A 217 2.23 4.73 27.13
C LEU A 217 0.88 5.02 26.46
N VAL A 218 0.92 5.69 25.32
CA VAL A 218 -0.25 5.78 24.44
C VAL A 218 -0.26 4.57 23.52
N ILE A 219 -1.36 3.84 23.54
CA ILE A 219 -1.55 2.66 22.68
C ILE A 219 -2.44 3.03 21.50
N VAL A 220 -1.89 2.99 20.30
CA VAL A 220 -2.62 3.19 19.04
C VAL A 220 -2.93 1.80 18.45
N SER A 221 -4.21 1.42 18.40
CA SER A 221 -4.67 0.09 18.01
C SER A 221 -5.72 0.07 16.91
N LYS A 222 -6.11 1.22 16.37
CA LYS A 222 -7.13 1.34 15.32
C LYS A 222 -6.67 2.30 14.24
N ASP A 223 -7.08 2.04 13.00
CA ASP A 223 -6.90 2.98 11.90
C ASP A 223 -7.59 4.31 12.24
N GLU A 224 -6.85 5.39 12.09
CA GLU A 224 -7.28 6.73 12.51
C GLU A 224 -8.05 7.48 11.42
N HIS A 225 -7.94 7.04 10.17
CA HIS A 225 -8.45 7.78 9.01
C HIS A 225 -9.96 7.59 8.76
N PRO A 226 -10.62 6.43 9.06
CA PRO A 226 -12.05 6.25 8.85
C PRO A 226 -12.86 7.30 9.59
N ARG A 227 -13.87 7.86 8.92
CA ARG A 227 -14.73 8.91 9.47
C ARG A 227 -16.18 8.77 9.01
N GLU A 228 -17.10 9.20 9.85
CA GLU A 228 -18.51 9.33 9.46
C GLU A 228 -18.67 10.48 8.46
N THR A 229 -19.43 10.25 7.40
CA THR A 229 -19.73 11.23 6.37
C THR A 229 -21.08 10.92 5.70
N SER A 230 -21.56 11.81 4.84
CA SER A 230 -22.77 11.63 4.02
C SER A 230 -22.56 12.20 2.63
N LEU A 231 -23.44 11.88 1.67
CA LEU A 231 -23.37 12.45 0.32
C LEU A 231 -23.50 13.97 0.35
N GLU A 232 -24.36 14.51 1.22
CA GLU A 232 -24.55 15.96 1.37
C GLU A 232 -23.29 16.64 1.91
N ALA A 233 -22.57 15.98 2.83
CA ALA A 233 -21.30 16.49 3.35
C ALA A 233 -20.20 16.44 2.27
N LEU A 234 -20.11 15.36 1.51
CA LEU A 234 -19.15 15.21 0.41
C LEU A 234 -19.43 16.22 -0.71
N ALA A 235 -20.68 16.41 -1.11
CA ALA A 235 -21.08 17.35 -2.16
C ALA A 235 -20.68 18.81 -1.87
N ARG A 236 -20.57 19.20 -0.60
CA ARG A 236 -20.15 20.56 -0.18
C ARG A 236 -18.64 20.80 -0.31
N LEU A 237 -17.83 19.74 -0.49
CA LEU A 237 -16.39 19.88 -0.59
C LEU A 237 -15.99 20.49 -1.94
N LYS A 238 -15.05 21.43 -1.88
CA LYS A 238 -14.48 22.07 -3.08
C LYS A 238 -13.47 21.16 -3.75
N GLY A 239 -13.32 21.29 -5.06
CA GLY A 239 -12.25 20.69 -5.82
C GLY A 239 -10.88 21.09 -5.28
N VAL A 240 -9.93 20.15 -5.17
CA VAL A 240 -8.58 20.42 -4.64
C VAL A 240 -7.62 20.92 -5.72
N VAL A 241 -7.94 20.71 -7.00
CA VAL A 241 -7.13 21.18 -8.15
C VAL A 241 -7.64 22.51 -8.67
N ARG A 242 -8.95 22.57 -8.90
CA ARG A 242 -9.63 23.77 -9.45
C ARG A 242 -11.03 23.88 -8.84
N PRO A 243 -11.62 25.08 -8.80
CA PRO A 243 -12.93 25.30 -8.14
C PRO A 243 -14.07 24.43 -8.69
N ASP A 244 -14.07 24.15 -10.00
CA ASP A 244 -15.02 23.32 -10.73
C ASP A 244 -14.56 21.86 -10.87
N GLY A 245 -13.47 21.47 -10.20
CA GLY A 245 -12.93 20.12 -10.22
C GLY A 245 -13.81 19.12 -9.49
N THR A 246 -13.64 17.85 -9.85
CA THR A 246 -14.41 16.73 -9.29
C THR A 246 -13.70 16.02 -8.15
N VAL A 247 -12.36 16.13 -8.09
CA VAL A 247 -11.52 15.53 -7.04
C VAL A 247 -11.51 16.41 -5.81
N THR A 248 -11.87 15.85 -4.67
CA THR A 248 -11.95 16.56 -3.38
C THR A 248 -11.20 15.82 -2.29
N ALA A 249 -11.01 16.45 -1.15
CA ALA A 249 -10.45 15.79 0.05
C ALA A 249 -11.36 14.66 0.60
N GLY A 250 -12.60 14.56 0.15
CA GLY A 250 -13.56 13.54 0.55
C GLY A 250 -13.52 12.29 -0.32
N ASN A 251 -13.12 12.40 -1.58
CA ASN A 251 -13.09 11.32 -2.55
C ASN A 251 -11.67 10.95 -3.04
N ALA A 252 -10.67 11.37 -2.28
CA ALA A 252 -9.26 11.03 -2.41
C ALA A 252 -8.77 10.29 -1.16
N SER A 253 -7.74 9.45 -1.30
CA SER A 253 -7.04 8.86 -0.16
C SER A 253 -6.31 9.92 0.65
N GLY A 254 -6.04 9.61 1.91
CA GLY A 254 -5.26 10.47 2.79
C GLY A 254 -3.74 10.34 2.58
N VAL A 255 -3.04 11.29 3.20
CA VAL A 255 -1.60 11.24 3.48
C VAL A 255 -1.44 10.56 4.85
N ASN A 256 -0.70 9.46 4.93
CA ASN A 256 -0.78 8.56 6.06
C ASN A 256 0.59 7.98 6.47
N ASP A 257 0.62 7.47 7.70
CA ASP A 257 1.75 6.74 8.29
C ASP A 257 1.33 5.29 8.54
N GLY A 258 2.21 4.33 8.26
CA GLY A 258 1.92 2.92 8.54
C GLY A 258 2.97 1.95 8.03
N SER A 259 2.91 0.72 8.54
CA SER A 259 3.78 -0.38 8.13
C SER A 259 3.02 -1.70 8.10
N CYS A 260 3.45 -2.60 7.22
CA CYS A 260 2.87 -3.93 7.06
C CYS A 260 3.97 -4.94 6.74
N ALA A 261 3.85 -6.18 7.25
CA ALA A 261 4.77 -7.27 6.97
C ALA A 261 4.03 -8.59 6.79
N LEU A 262 4.51 -9.40 5.84
CA LEU A 262 4.00 -10.73 5.53
C LEU A 262 5.17 -11.73 5.58
N LEU A 263 4.95 -12.87 6.22
CA LEU A 263 5.89 -14.00 6.26
C LEU A 263 5.56 -14.96 5.12
N LEU A 264 6.54 -15.17 4.23
CA LEU A 264 6.42 -16.08 3.09
C LEU A 264 7.33 -17.28 3.27
N ALA A 265 6.83 -18.44 2.89
CA ALA A 265 7.59 -19.68 2.90
C ALA A 265 7.32 -20.54 1.65
N SER A 266 8.31 -21.37 1.28
CA SER A 266 8.06 -22.54 0.45
C SER A 266 7.28 -23.59 1.25
N GLU A 267 6.72 -24.59 0.58
CA GLU A 267 6.03 -25.68 1.24
C GLU A 267 6.94 -26.41 2.25
N SER A 268 8.19 -26.68 1.85
CA SER A 268 9.17 -27.35 2.71
C SER A 268 9.60 -26.51 3.91
N ALA A 269 9.76 -25.19 3.73
CA ALA A 269 10.08 -24.29 4.84
C ALA A 269 8.88 -24.12 5.77
N ALA A 270 7.66 -24.03 5.25
CA ALA A 270 6.46 -23.97 6.07
C ALA A 270 6.35 -25.20 6.99
N ALA A 271 6.54 -26.39 6.44
CA ALA A 271 6.54 -27.62 7.22
C ALA A 271 7.66 -27.64 8.28
N ARG A 272 8.89 -27.26 7.91
CA ARG A 272 10.06 -27.25 8.80
C ARG A 272 9.88 -26.31 10.00
N HIS A 273 9.30 -25.15 9.78
CA HIS A 273 9.14 -24.11 10.79
C HIS A 273 7.76 -24.15 11.48
N GLY A 274 6.93 -25.15 11.17
CA GLY A 274 5.59 -25.29 11.74
C GLY A 274 4.63 -24.16 11.38
N LEU A 275 4.82 -23.57 10.19
CA LEU A 275 3.97 -22.52 9.65
C LEU A 275 2.77 -23.11 8.91
N THR A 276 1.63 -22.45 9.00
CA THR A 276 0.43 -22.84 8.25
C THR A 276 0.29 -21.94 7.03
N PRO A 277 0.41 -22.47 5.79
CA PRO A 277 0.08 -21.73 4.58
C PRO A 277 -1.35 -21.21 4.63
N ARG A 278 -1.53 -19.93 4.32
CA ARG A 278 -2.85 -19.27 4.28
C ARG A 278 -3.27 -18.90 2.86
N ALA A 279 -2.33 -18.45 2.06
CA ALA A 279 -2.58 -18.16 0.66
C ALA A 279 -1.32 -18.39 -0.17
N ARG A 280 -1.51 -18.84 -1.40
CA ARG A 280 -0.48 -18.96 -2.42
C ARG A 280 -0.41 -17.69 -3.25
N VAL A 281 0.77 -17.18 -3.51
CA VAL A 281 0.98 -16.12 -4.51
C VAL A 281 0.97 -16.76 -5.90
N VAL A 282 -0.12 -16.55 -6.65
CA VAL A 282 -0.30 -17.15 -7.98
C VAL A 282 0.57 -16.45 -9.01
N GLY A 283 0.47 -15.12 -9.11
CA GLY A 283 1.25 -14.34 -10.05
C GLY A 283 1.20 -12.85 -9.75
N MET A 284 2.13 -12.11 -10.36
CA MET A 284 2.18 -10.65 -10.30
C MET A 284 2.57 -10.11 -11.68
N ALA A 285 1.93 -9.02 -12.10
CA ALA A 285 2.27 -8.28 -13.30
C ALA A 285 2.24 -6.77 -13.07
N THR A 286 3.00 -6.05 -13.89
CA THR A 286 3.03 -4.60 -13.92
C THR A 286 2.72 -4.11 -15.34
N ALA A 287 2.21 -2.89 -15.47
CA ALA A 287 1.97 -2.25 -16.76
C ALA A 287 2.29 -0.76 -16.68
N GLY A 288 2.70 -0.17 -17.79
CA GLY A 288 2.88 1.27 -17.95
C GLY A 288 1.68 1.91 -18.63
N VAL A 289 1.38 3.16 -18.27
CA VAL A 289 0.40 4.04 -18.92
C VAL A 289 0.96 5.46 -19.02
N ALA A 290 0.31 6.35 -19.74
CA ALA A 290 0.73 7.74 -19.78
C ALA A 290 0.74 8.35 -18.36
N PRO A 291 1.82 9.04 -17.93
CA PRO A 291 1.95 9.60 -16.59
C PRO A 291 0.77 10.47 -16.16
N ARG A 292 0.19 11.25 -17.07
CA ARG A 292 -0.95 12.13 -16.79
C ARG A 292 -2.24 11.40 -16.37
N ILE A 293 -2.36 10.11 -16.68
CA ILE A 293 -3.49 9.24 -16.29
C ILE A 293 -3.00 8.03 -15.51
N MET A 294 -2.00 8.21 -14.64
CA MET A 294 -1.39 7.13 -13.86
C MET A 294 -2.43 6.28 -13.11
N GLY A 295 -3.55 6.89 -12.70
CA GLY A 295 -4.64 6.23 -11.99
C GLY A 295 -5.26 5.05 -12.76
N PHE A 296 -5.14 5.02 -14.07
CA PHE A 296 -5.65 3.94 -14.93
C PHE A 296 -4.76 2.70 -14.97
N GLY A 297 -3.53 2.79 -14.44
CA GLY A 297 -2.54 1.69 -14.45
C GLY A 297 -3.03 0.32 -13.96
N PRO A 298 -3.93 0.21 -12.96
CA PRO A 298 -4.47 -1.06 -12.51
C PRO A 298 -5.17 -1.88 -13.60
N ALA A 299 -5.87 -1.24 -14.54
CA ALA A 299 -6.62 -1.93 -15.58
C ALA A 299 -5.73 -2.81 -16.49
N PRO A 300 -4.69 -2.27 -17.18
CA PRO A 300 -3.78 -3.09 -17.96
C PRO A 300 -2.94 -4.05 -17.11
N ALA A 301 -2.57 -3.69 -15.87
CA ALA A 301 -1.85 -4.60 -14.99
C ALA A 301 -2.70 -5.81 -14.60
N THR A 302 -3.98 -5.60 -14.33
CA THR A 302 -4.95 -6.67 -14.03
C THR A 302 -5.12 -7.60 -15.22
N ARG A 303 -5.35 -7.09 -16.42
CA ARG A 303 -5.45 -7.94 -17.63
C ARG A 303 -4.20 -8.80 -17.80
N ARG A 304 -3.03 -8.20 -17.62
CA ARG A 304 -1.76 -8.91 -17.77
C ARG A 304 -1.55 -10.00 -16.71
N VAL A 305 -1.93 -9.78 -15.45
CA VAL A 305 -1.78 -10.81 -14.42
C VAL A 305 -2.80 -11.95 -14.64
N LEU A 306 -4.00 -11.64 -15.08
CA LEU A 306 -5.01 -12.66 -15.38
C LEU A 306 -4.57 -13.52 -16.57
N GLU A 307 -4.06 -12.93 -17.64
CA GLU A 307 -3.44 -13.66 -18.75
C GLU A 307 -2.28 -14.54 -18.30
N LEU A 308 -1.35 -13.99 -17.51
CA LEU A 308 -0.18 -14.73 -16.98
C LEU A 308 -0.59 -15.95 -16.13
N THR A 309 -1.68 -15.85 -15.40
CA THR A 309 -2.14 -16.90 -14.48
C THR A 309 -3.17 -17.85 -15.08
N GLY A 310 -3.69 -17.54 -16.27
CA GLY A 310 -4.77 -18.29 -16.91
C GLY A 310 -6.11 -18.18 -16.18
N LEU A 311 -6.27 -17.13 -15.36
CA LEU A 311 -7.49 -16.88 -14.59
C LEU A 311 -8.32 -15.74 -15.23
N SER A 312 -9.61 -15.74 -14.91
CA SER A 312 -10.55 -14.68 -15.30
C SER A 312 -10.94 -13.81 -14.12
N LEU A 313 -11.38 -12.58 -14.40
CA LEU A 313 -11.89 -11.67 -13.38
C LEU A 313 -13.16 -12.22 -12.67
N ALA A 314 -13.95 -13.04 -13.37
CA ALA A 314 -15.12 -13.68 -12.81
C ALA A 314 -14.80 -14.72 -11.71
N GLN A 315 -13.57 -15.25 -11.69
CA GLN A 315 -13.12 -16.20 -10.67
C GLN A 315 -12.62 -15.53 -9.39
N MET A 316 -12.51 -14.20 -9.39
CA MET A 316 -12.07 -13.46 -8.20
C MET A 316 -13.22 -13.31 -7.20
N ASP A 317 -13.03 -13.82 -5.98
CA ASP A 317 -14.00 -13.69 -4.88
C ASP A 317 -13.78 -12.38 -4.10
N VAL A 318 -12.56 -11.84 -4.13
CA VAL A 318 -12.16 -10.59 -3.48
C VAL A 318 -11.31 -9.77 -4.46
N ILE A 319 -11.58 -8.47 -4.52
CA ILE A 319 -10.81 -7.50 -5.31
C ILE A 319 -10.40 -6.35 -4.39
N GLU A 320 -9.14 -6.30 -4.01
CA GLU A 320 -8.56 -5.16 -3.29
C GLU A 320 -7.96 -4.20 -4.32
N LEU A 321 -8.71 -3.18 -4.68
CA LEU A 321 -8.29 -2.07 -5.53
C LEU A 321 -7.90 -0.88 -4.67
N ASN A 322 -6.66 -0.43 -4.69
CA ASN A 322 -6.24 0.75 -3.95
C ASN A 322 -6.96 1.99 -4.47
N GLU A 323 -7.72 2.62 -3.60
CA GLU A 323 -8.51 3.84 -3.89
C GLU A 323 -7.64 5.08 -3.67
N ALA A 324 -6.64 5.31 -4.52
CA ALA A 324 -5.87 6.55 -4.43
C ALA A 324 -6.80 7.76 -4.64
N PHE A 325 -7.74 7.63 -5.59
CA PHE A 325 -8.83 8.55 -5.86
C PHE A 325 -10.06 7.77 -6.33
N ALA A 326 -11.26 8.25 -6.00
CA ALA A 326 -12.49 7.61 -6.48
C ALA A 326 -12.61 7.64 -8.01
N ALA A 327 -12.20 8.74 -8.65
CA ALA A 327 -12.17 8.87 -10.12
C ALA A 327 -11.37 7.74 -10.76
N GLN A 328 -10.19 7.45 -10.20
CA GLN A 328 -9.31 6.37 -10.66
C GLN A 328 -9.94 4.99 -10.43
N GLY A 329 -10.52 4.77 -9.24
CA GLY A 329 -11.18 3.50 -8.93
C GLY A 329 -12.29 3.18 -9.91
N LEU A 330 -13.20 4.14 -10.12
CA LEU A 330 -14.33 4.01 -11.05
C LEU A 330 -13.89 3.77 -12.50
N ALA A 331 -12.88 4.52 -12.98
CA ALA A 331 -12.37 4.33 -14.33
C ALA A 331 -11.84 2.90 -14.54
N VAL A 332 -11.13 2.36 -13.55
CA VAL A 332 -10.61 0.98 -13.57
C VAL A 332 -11.74 -0.04 -13.52
N LEU A 333 -12.72 0.11 -12.62
CA LEU A 333 -13.83 -0.83 -12.49
C LEU A 333 -14.64 -0.92 -13.79
N ARG A 334 -15.04 0.24 -14.33
CA ARG A 334 -15.84 0.32 -15.56
C ARG A 334 -15.09 -0.26 -16.76
N ASP A 335 -13.79 0.00 -16.89
CA ASP A 335 -12.96 -0.54 -17.97
C ASP A 335 -12.75 -2.06 -17.87
N LEU A 336 -12.75 -2.61 -16.67
CA LEU A 336 -12.71 -4.04 -16.40
C LEU A 336 -14.10 -4.72 -16.49
N GLY A 337 -15.16 -3.97 -16.77
CA GLY A 337 -16.53 -4.49 -16.86
C GLY A 337 -17.18 -4.80 -15.52
N LEU A 338 -16.69 -4.18 -14.43
CA LEU A 338 -17.26 -4.30 -13.08
C LEU A 338 -18.24 -3.16 -12.82
N ALA A 339 -19.27 -3.43 -12.02
CA ALA A 339 -20.16 -2.40 -11.52
C ALA A 339 -19.44 -1.49 -10.51
N ASP A 340 -19.85 -0.22 -10.43
CA ASP A 340 -19.28 0.76 -9.49
C ASP A 340 -19.42 0.31 -8.02
N ASP A 341 -20.42 -0.53 -7.72
CA ASP A 341 -20.77 -1.07 -6.40
C ASP A 341 -20.56 -2.58 -6.28
N ASP A 342 -19.76 -3.19 -7.13
CA ASP A 342 -19.45 -4.64 -7.08
C ASP A 342 -19.03 -5.03 -5.65
N ALA A 343 -19.80 -5.92 -5.03
CA ALA A 343 -19.61 -6.31 -3.63
C ALA A 343 -18.25 -6.97 -3.33
N ARG A 344 -17.57 -7.49 -4.34
CA ARG A 344 -16.25 -8.10 -4.23
C ARG A 344 -15.14 -7.06 -4.06
N VAL A 345 -15.43 -5.79 -4.43
CA VAL A 345 -14.44 -4.71 -4.43
C VAL A 345 -14.38 -4.05 -3.07
N ASN A 346 -13.20 -4.08 -2.47
CA ASN A 346 -12.89 -3.47 -1.17
C ASN A 346 -14.01 -3.74 -0.14
N PRO A 347 -14.33 -5.00 0.18
CA PRO A 347 -15.47 -5.33 1.04
C PRO A 347 -15.34 -4.76 2.47
N ASN A 348 -14.13 -4.42 2.88
CA ASN A 348 -13.82 -3.84 4.19
C ASN A 348 -13.40 -2.36 4.10
N GLY A 349 -13.72 -1.68 3.00
CA GLY A 349 -13.26 -0.32 2.71
C GLY A 349 -11.88 -0.28 2.08
N GLY A 350 -11.61 0.79 1.34
CA GLY A 350 -10.33 1.00 0.64
C GLY A 350 -9.56 2.20 1.16
N ALA A 351 -8.60 2.69 0.39
CA ALA A 351 -7.65 3.73 0.82
C ALA A 351 -8.30 5.09 1.10
N ILE A 352 -9.45 5.42 0.50
CA ILE A 352 -10.19 6.64 0.83
C ILE A 352 -10.59 6.65 2.31
N ALA A 353 -10.97 5.49 2.84
CA ALA A 353 -11.36 5.33 4.23
C ALA A 353 -10.20 4.96 5.16
N LEU A 354 -9.33 4.04 4.75
CA LEU A 354 -8.27 3.48 5.60
C LEU A 354 -6.96 4.28 5.55
N GLY A 355 -6.74 5.03 4.46
CA GLY A 355 -5.50 5.75 4.23
C GLY A 355 -4.54 5.05 3.26
N HIS A 356 -3.49 5.78 2.86
CA HIS A 356 -2.54 5.35 1.83
C HIS A 356 -1.08 5.67 2.19
N PRO A 357 -0.49 5.03 3.22
CA PRO A 357 0.95 5.07 3.43
C PRO A 357 1.63 4.31 2.30
N LEU A 358 2.27 5.02 1.36
CA LEU A 358 2.64 4.54 0.02
C LEU A 358 3.32 3.17 0.03
N GLY A 359 4.45 3.06 0.74
CA GLY A 359 5.25 1.83 0.79
C GLY A 359 4.56 0.65 1.45
N ALA A 360 3.63 0.90 2.41
CA ALA A 360 2.92 -0.13 3.14
C ALA A 360 1.63 -0.60 2.43
N SER A 361 1.02 0.25 1.61
CA SER A 361 -0.33 0.03 1.08
C SER A 361 -0.48 -1.27 0.30
N GLY A 362 0.47 -1.59 -0.58
CA GLY A 362 0.39 -2.83 -1.38
C GLY A 362 0.45 -4.09 -0.52
N ALA A 363 1.24 -4.09 0.54
CA ALA A 363 1.31 -5.17 1.52
C ALA A 363 0.01 -5.28 2.33
N ARG A 364 -0.61 -4.14 2.69
CA ARG A 364 -1.93 -4.10 3.34
C ARG A 364 -3.02 -4.71 2.45
N LEU A 365 -3.07 -4.38 1.15
CA LEU A 365 -4.04 -4.99 0.23
C LEU A 365 -3.97 -6.53 0.30
N ALA A 366 -2.78 -7.09 0.24
CA ALA A 366 -2.59 -8.53 0.30
C ALA A 366 -2.99 -9.12 1.67
N THR A 367 -2.64 -8.45 2.76
CA THR A 367 -3.00 -8.86 4.13
C THR A 367 -4.53 -8.91 4.31
N THR A 368 -5.21 -7.84 3.94
CA THR A 368 -6.68 -7.73 4.02
C THR A 368 -7.36 -8.75 3.10
N ALA A 369 -6.84 -8.93 1.87
CA ALA A 369 -7.37 -9.91 0.92
C ALA A 369 -7.29 -11.34 1.46
N VAL A 370 -6.16 -11.75 2.05
CA VAL A 370 -6.00 -13.07 2.67
C VAL A 370 -7.01 -13.27 3.80
N ASN A 371 -7.13 -12.30 4.70
CA ASN A 371 -8.10 -12.37 5.80
C ASN A 371 -9.55 -12.46 5.30
N GLN A 372 -9.89 -11.68 4.27
CA GLN A 372 -11.21 -11.70 3.69
C GLN A 372 -11.54 -13.03 2.99
N LEU A 373 -10.59 -13.60 2.24
CA LEU A 373 -10.77 -14.93 1.62
C LEU A 373 -11.06 -16.00 2.67
N HIS A 374 -10.35 -15.99 3.79
CA HIS A 374 -10.61 -16.94 4.90
C HIS A 374 -11.98 -16.69 5.54
N ARG A 375 -12.38 -15.42 5.71
CA ARG A 375 -13.67 -15.09 6.32
C ARG A 375 -14.86 -15.57 5.51
N ILE A 376 -14.78 -15.46 4.17
CA ILE A 376 -15.91 -15.83 3.28
C ILE A 376 -15.78 -17.23 2.67
N GLY A 377 -14.69 -17.96 2.93
CA GLY A 377 -14.40 -19.22 2.27
C GLY A 377 -14.08 -19.10 0.78
N GLY A 378 -13.77 -17.88 0.31
CA GLY A 378 -13.43 -17.58 -1.10
C GLY A 378 -12.10 -18.22 -1.50
N ARG A 379 -11.86 -18.34 -2.79
CA ARG A 379 -10.66 -19.00 -3.34
C ARG A 379 -9.63 -18.00 -3.84
N TYR A 380 -10.02 -17.06 -4.72
CA TYR A 380 -9.08 -16.16 -5.38
C TYR A 380 -9.28 -14.70 -4.97
N ALA A 381 -8.18 -13.98 -4.79
CA ALA A 381 -8.20 -12.53 -4.63
C ALA A 381 -7.26 -11.87 -5.64
N LEU A 382 -7.71 -10.72 -6.14
CA LEU A 382 -6.93 -9.78 -6.94
C LEU A 382 -6.57 -8.57 -6.06
N CYS A 383 -5.27 -8.26 -5.94
CA CYS A 383 -4.79 -7.01 -5.34
C CYS A 383 -4.20 -6.15 -6.47
N THR A 384 -4.69 -4.94 -6.66
CA THR A 384 -4.20 -4.05 -7.72
C THR A 384 -4.18 -2.60 -7.30
N MET A 385 -3.23 -1.84 -7.85
CA MET A 385 -3.08 -0.43 -7.52
C MET A 385 -2.38 0.37 -8.62
N CYS A 386 -2.73 1.66 -8.69
CA CYS A 386 -2.04 2.64 -9.52
C CYS A 386 -0.73 3.08 -8.87
N ILE A 387 0.15 3.60 -9.69
CA ILE A 387 1.50 4.01 -9.28
C ILE A 387 1.83 5.31 -10.00
N GLY A 388 2.33 6.28 -9.26
CA GLY A 388 2.80 7.54 -9.80
C GLY A 388 3.74 7.35 -11.00
N VAL A 389 3.85 8.38 -11.84
CA VAL A 389 4.63 8.36 -13.09
C VAL A 389 4.11 7.34 -14.12
N GLY A 390 2.83 6.95 -14.01
CA GLY A 390 2.14 6.18 -15.06
C GLY A 390 2.43 4.68 -15.05
N GLN A 391 2.18 4.00 -13.94
CA GLN A 391 2.26 2.55 -13.86
C GLN A 391 1.07 1.95 -13.09
N GLY A 392 0.90 0.64 -13.22
CA GLY A 392 0.03 -0.18 -12.39
C GLY A 392 0.70 -1.49 -12.03
N ILE A 393 0.25 -2.10 -10.95
CA ILE A 393 0.66 -3.42 -10.48
C ILE A 393 -0.57 -4.22 -10.06
N ALA A 394 -0.56 -5.51 -10.35
CA ALA A 394 -1.61 -6.44 -9.96
C ALA A 394 -1.00 -7.79 -9.53
N LEU A 395 -1.56 -8.38 -8.50
CA LEU A 395 -1.13 -9.65 -7.91
C LEU A 395 -2.36 -10.50 -7.59
N VAL A 396 -2.29 -11.79 -7.91
CA VAL A 396 -3.35 -12.76 -7.63
C VAL A 396 -2.91 -13.68 -6.51
N LEU A 397 -3.79 -13.86 -5.53
CA LEU A 397 -3.67 -14.77 -4.41
C LEU A 397 -4.70 -15.90 -4.53
N GLU A 398 -4.35 -17.08 -4.04
CA GLU A 398 -5.25 -18.23 -3.89
C GLU A 398 -5.21 -18.68 -2.44
N ARG A 399 -6.36 -18.74 -1.76
CA ARG A 399 -6.50 -19.32 -0.43
C ARG A 399 -6.18 -20.82 -0.48
N VAL A 400 -5.47 -21.31 0.50
CA VAL A 400 -5.12 -22.72 0.68
C VAL A 400 -5.58 -23.22 2.04
#